data_6228cef183f8d4d2530e7045053d3f1f
#
_entry.id   6228cef183f8d4d2530e7045053d3f1f
#
_cell.length_a   1.000
_cell.length_b   1.000
_cell.length_c   1.000
_cell.angle_alpha   90.00
_cell.angle_beta   90.00
_cell.angle_gamma   90.00
#
_symmetry.space_group_name_H-M   'P 1'
#
loop_
_entity.id
_entity.type
_entity.pdbx_description
1 polymer ?
#
loop_
_entity_poly.entity_id
_entity_poly.type
_entity_poly.pdbx_seq_one_letter_code
_entity_poly.pdbx_strand_id
1 'polypeptide(L)'
;VGIVTIPFIFEGEKKIIQALDGVERIAQHVDALLVINNERLREIYSDLTFMNAFGKADDTLSIAAKSIAEIITMRGTVNLDFADVKTILKDGGVAIMSTGFGEGESRVTKAIDDALHSPLLNNNDIFNAKKVMLNVSFCESSELMMEEMNEIHEFMSKFREGVEVIWGVAMDNTL
;
A
#
# COMPACT_ATOMS: atom_id res chain seq x y z
N VAL A 1 -10.66 6.28 8.20
CA VAL A 1 -10.15 5.58 7.00
C VAL A 1 -11.20 4.60 6.52
N GLY A 2 -11.52 4.63 5.21
CA GLY A 2 -12.35 3.64 4.55
C GLY A 2 -11.50 2.75 3.65
N ILE A 3 -11.78 1.43 3.64
CA ILE A 3 -11.18 0.50 2.69
C ILE A 3 -12.33 -0.19 1.99
N VAL A 4 -12.36 -0.10 0.66
CA VAL A 4 -13.45 -0.64 -0.16
C VAL A 4 -12.90 -1.32 -1.40
N THR A 5 -13.70 -2.22 -1.99
CA THR A 5 -13.34 -2.89 -3.22
C THR A 5 -14.33 -2.56 -4.34
N ILE A 6 -13.82 -2.51 -5.58
CA ILE A 6 -14.63 -2.48 -6.79
C ILE A 6 -14.71 -3.91 -7.33
N PRO A 7 -15.93 -4.42 -7.65
CA PRO A 7 -16.12 -5.79 -8.11
C PRO A 7 -15.38 -6.10 -9.41
N PHE A 8 -15.18 -7.38 -9.68
CA PHE A 8 -14.69 -7.85 -10.98
C PHE A 8 -15.67 -7.49 -12.11
N ILE A 9 -15.14 -7.29 -13.31
CA ILE A 9 -15.97 -6.95 -14.50
C ILE A 9 -17.00 -8.04 -14.79
N PHE A 10 -16.65 -9.32 -14.60
CA PHE A 10 -17.57 -10.44 -14.82
C PHE A 10 -18.77 -10.49 -13.86
N GLU A 11 -18.74 -9.75 -12.75
CA GLU A 11 -19.89 -9.66 -11.83
C GLU A 11 -21.04 -8.80 -12.37
N GLY A 12 -20.78 -8.07 -13.44
CA GLY A 12 -21.75 -7.31 -14.19
C GLY A 12 -21.74 -5.82 -13.93
N GLU A 13 -22.07 -5.06 -14.97
CA GLU A 13 -22.04 -3.58 -14.99
C GLU A 13 -22.86 -2.95 -13.87
N LYS A 14 -24.02 -3.52 -13.56
CA LYS A 14 -24.90 -2.99 -12.48
C LYS A 14 -24.19 -2.98 -11.13
N LYS A 15 -23.43 -4.03 -10.79
CA LYS A 15 -22.67 -4.10 -9.54
C LYS A 15 -21.52 -3.08 -9.52
N ILE A 16 -20.87 -2.89 -10.65
CA ILE A 16 -19.78 -1.89 -10.77
C ILE A 16 -20.34 -0.48 -10.56
N ILE A 17 -21.45 -0.14 -11.19
CA ILE A 17 -22.11 1.16 -11.01
C ILE A 17 -22.51 1.37 -9.54
N GLN A 18 -23.09 0.36 -8.90
CA GLN A 18 -23.44 0.43 -7.47
C GLN A 18 -22.20 0.61 -6.58
N ALA A 19 -21.09 -0.06 -6.91
CA ALA A 19 -19.85 0.10 -6.17
C ALA A 19 -19.27 1.51 -6.33
N LEU A 20 -19.26 2.07 -7.53
CA LEU A 20 -18.78 3.43 -7.78
C LEU A 20 -19.63 4.47 -7.05
N ASP A 21 -20.96 4.36 -7.07
CA ASP A 21 -21.86 5.21 -6.27
C ASP A 21 -21.56 5.06 -4.76
N GLY A 22 -21.32 3.84 -4.29
CA GLY A 22 -20.91 3.58 -2.90
C GLY A 22 -19.58 4.24 -2.54
N VAL A 23 -18.58 4.17 -3.42
CA VAL A 23 -17.29 4.84 -3.26
C VAL A 23 -17.45 6.34 -3.14
N GLU A 24 -18.25 6.97 -4.02
CA GLU A 24 -18.51 8.41 -3.99
C GLU A 24 -19.20 8.83 -2.69
N ARG A 25 -20.15 8.05 -2.22
CA ARG A 25 -20.88 8.34 -0.98
C ARG A 25 -20.00 8.16 0.26
N ILE A 26 -19.21 7.10 0.36
CA ILE A 26 -18.34 6.87 1.52
C ILE A 26 -17.20 7.89 1.57
N ALA A 27 -16.70 8.34 0.42
CA ALA A 27 -15.66 9.36 0.33
C ALA A 27 -16.02 10.67 1.05
N GLN A 28 -17.31 10.99 1.16
CA GLN A 28 -17.80 12.18 1.88
C GLN A 28 -17.77 12.02 3.41
N HIS A 29 -17.58 10.81 3.92
CA HIS A 29 -17.67 10.48 5.34
C HIS A 29 -16.35 10.00 5.94
N VAL A 30 -15.27 9.92 5.15
CA VAL A 30 -13.96 9.47 5.60
C VAL A 30 -12.87 10.46 5.23
N ASP A 31 -11.82 10.56 6.04
CA ASP A 31 -10.67 11.44 5.76
C ASP A 31 -9.75 10.85 4.67
N ALA A 32 -9.67 9.54 4.61
CA ALA A 32 -8.90 8.82 3.60
C ALA A 32 -9.65 7.58 3.14
N LEU A 33 -9.66 7.33 1.85
CA LEU A 33 -10.33 6.21 1.21
C LEU A 33 -9.33 5.41 0.37
N LEU A 34 -9.14 4.15 0.74
CA LEU A 34 -8.40 3.17 -0.06
C LEU A 34 -9.38 2.37 -0.92
N VAL A 35 -9.23 2.45 -2.22
CA VAL A 35 -10.08 1.75 -3.20
C VAL A 35 -9.26 0.68 -3.90
N ILE A 36 -9.66 -0.58 -3.71
CA ILE A 36 -9.02 -1.74 -4.33
C ILE A 36 -9.88 -2.21 -5.52
N ASN A 37 -9.29 -2.23 -6.71
CA ASN A 37 -9.98 -2.74 -7.89
C ASN A 37 -9.67 -4.22 -8.08
N ASN A 38 -10.66 -5.08 -7.87
CA ASN A 38 -10.50 -6.52 -7.98
C ASN A 38 -10.08 -6.97 -9.39
N GLU A 39 -10.45 -6.23 -10.43
CA GLU A 39 -10.05 -6.56 -11.81
C GLU A 39 -8.52 -6.56 -11.99
N ARG A 40 -7.79 -5.74 -11.22
CA ARG A 40 -6.32 -5.74 -11.23
C ARG A 40 -5.71 -7.06 -10.77
N LEU A 41 -6.38 -7.76 -9.88
CA LEU A 41 -5.93 -9.10 -9.46
C LEU A 41 -5.91 -10.08 -10.62
N ARG A 42 -6.92 -10.00 -11.49
CA ARG A 42 -7.00 -10.83 -12.70
C ARG A 42 -5.89 -10.49 -13.71
N GLU A 43 -5.51 -9.24 -13.81
CA GLU A 43 -4.44 -8.80 -14.72
C GLU A 43 -3.05 -9.23 -14.23
N ILE A 44 -2.83 -9.22 -12.91
CA ILE A 44 -1.53 -9.54 -12.29
C ILE A 44 -1.35 -11.05 -12.12
N TYR A 45 -2.41 -11.75 -11.70
CA TYR A 45 -2.41 -13.19 -11.46
C TYR A 45 -3.15 -13.93 -12.59
N SER A 46 -2.42 -14.30 -13.63
CA SER A 46 -2.99 -14.92 -14.84
C SER A 46 -3.53 -16.35 -14.63
N ASP A 47 -3.16 -17.00 -13.54
CA ASP A 47 -3.51 -18.39 -13.19
C ASP A 47 -4.66 -18.51 -12.18
N LEU A 48 -5.32 -17.39 -11.82
CA LEU A 48 -6.44 -17.40 -10.89
C LEU A 48 -7.64 -18.18 -11.47
N THR A 49 -8.06 -19.21 -10.74
CA THR A 49 -9.36 -19.83 -10.98
C THR A 49 -10.47 -18.92 -10.47
N PHE A 50 -11.69 -19.11 -10.97
CA PHE A 50 -12.87 -18.35 -10.54
C PHE A 50 -13.04 -18.36 -8.99
N MET A 51 -12.89 -19.52 -8.38
CA MET A 51 -13.02 -19.65 -6.91
C MET A 51 -11.88 -18.94 -6.17
N ASN A 52 -10.66 -19.02 -6.69
CA ASN A 52 -9.50 -18.41 -6.05
C ASN A 52 -9.48 -16.88 -6.21
N ALA A 53 -10.15 -16.33 -7.22
CA ALA A 53 -10.19 -14.90 -7.46
C ALA A 53 -10.82 -14.13 -6.29
N PHE A 54 -11.92 -14.64 -5.74
CA PHE A 54 -12.57 -14.03 -4.57
C PHE A 54 -11.72 -14.18 -3.31
N GLY A 55 -11.12 -15.35 -3.07
CA GLY A 55 -10.18 -15.55 -1.96
C GLY A 55 -9.00 -14.58 -2.04
N LYS A 56 -8.46 -14.35 -3.25
CA LYS A 56 -7.36 -13.40 -3.45
C LYS A 56 -7.78 -11.94 -3.21
N ALA A 57 -9.02 -11.59 -3.54
CA ALA A 57 -9.58 -10.28 -3.22
C ALA A 57 -9.71 -10.07 -1.70
N ASP A 58 -10.19 -11.09 -0.99
CA ASP A 58 -10.30 -11.07 0.48
C ASP A 58 -8.92 -10.96 1.14
N ASP A 59 -7.94 -11.72 0.66
CA ASP A 59 -6.55 -11.64 1.13
C ASP A 59 -5.97 -10.23 0.93
N THR A 60 -6.19 -9.64 -0.24
CA THR A 60 -5.69 -8.31 -0.56
C THR A 60 -6.29 -7.25 0.37
N LEU A 61 -7.59 -7.33 0.64
CA LEU A 61 -8.27 -6.45 1.59
C LEU A 61 -7.72 -6.62 3.02
N SER A 62 -7.51 -7.87 3.43
CA SER A 62 -6.96 -8.21 4.74
C SER A 62 -5.53 -7.71 4.91
N ILE A 63 -4.68 -7.85 3.88
CA ILE A 63 -3.32 -7.32 3.86
C ILE A 63 -3.33 -5.80 4.00
N ALA A 64 -4.19 -5.10 3.26
CA ALA A 64 -4.30 -3.64 3.34
C ALA A 64 -4.67 -3.18 4.75
N ALA A 65 -5.69 -3.78 5.36
CA ALA A 65 -6.11 -3.45 6.72
C ALA A 65 -5.03 -3.78 7.77
N LYS A 66 -4.41 -4.96 7.65
CA LYS A 66 -3.33 -5.42 8.52
C LYS A 66 -2.13 -4.48 8.46
N SER A 67 -1.68 -4.10 7.28
CA SER A 67 -0.52 -3.23 7.11
C SER A 67 -0.71 -1.86 7.77
N ILE A 68 -1.91 -1.26 7.67
CA ILE A 68 -2.21 -0.01 8.37
C ILE A 68 -2.16 -0.22 9.90
N ALA A 69 -2.71 -1.32 10.39
CA ALA A 69 -2.69 -1.64 11.81
C ALA A 69 -1.26 -1.90 12.32
N GLU A 70 -0.44 -2.60 11.58
CA GLU A 70 0.95 -2.91 11.93
C GLU A 70 1.80 -1.64 12.04
N ILE A 71 1.67 -0.68 11.12
CA ILE A 71 2.36 0.61 11.21
C ILE A 71 2.09 1.30 12.56
N ILE A 72 0.88 1.19 13.08
CA ILE A 72 0.47 1.83 14.35
C ILE A 72 0.93 1.02 15.57
N THR A 73 0.96 -0.31 15.46
CA THR A 73 1.12 -1.21 16.62
C THR A 73 2.53 -1.76 16.78
N MET A 74 3.30 -1.88 15.71
CA MET A 74 4.66 -2.37 15.77
C MET A 74 5.62 -1.31 16.32
N ARG A 75 6.46 -1.70 17.27
CA ARG A 75 7.51 -0.81 17.80
C ARG A 75 8.71 -0.89 16.87
N GLY A 76 9.06 0.24 16.26
CA GLY A 76 10.24 0.38 15.43
C GLY A 76 11.40 1.08 16.12
N THR A 77 12.57 1.07 15.50
CA THR A 77 13.73 1.88 15.88
C THR A 77 13.48 3.36 15.59
N VAL A 78 12.85 3.64 14.45
CA VAL A 78 12.25 4.94 14.12
C VAL A 78 10.75 4.71 14.04
N ASN A 79 10.04 5.11 15.09
CA ASN A 79 8.63 4.82 15.24
C ASN A 79 7.78 5.72 14.35
N LEU A 80 6.86 5.10 13.62
CA LEU A 80 5.67 5.75 13.11
C LEU A 80 4.57 5.56 14.17
N ASP A 81 4.04 6.64 14.69
CA ASP A 81 2.96 6.57 15.66
C ASP A 81 1.58 6.86 15.03
N PHE A 82 0.54 6.76 15.84
CA PHE A 82 -0.81 7.04 15.38
C PHE A 82 -0.97 8.49 14.87
N ALA A 83 -0.22 9.43 15.42
CA ALA A 83 -0.28 10.84 15.01
C ALA A 83 0.29 11.01 13.59
N ASP A 84 1.36 10.29 13.24
CA ASP A 84 1.96 10.28 11.91
C ASP A 84 0.97 9.71 10.88
N VAL A 85 0.39 8.54 11.17
CA VAL A 85 -0.64 7.92 10.32
C VAL A 85 -1.84 8.85 10.16
N LYS A 86 -2.29 9.48 11.23
CA LYS A 86 -3.37 10.46 11.21
C LYS A 86 -3.02 11.66 10.33
N THR A 87 -1.80 12.19 10.43
CA THR A 87 -1.34 13.34 9.64
C THR A 87 -1.36 13.04 8.14
N ILE A 88 -0.90 11.85 7.75
CA ILE A 88 -0.91 11.42 6.35
C ILE A 88 -2.34 11.22 5.84
N LEU A 89 -3.17 10.53 6.60
CA LEU A 89 -4.51 10.11 6.15
C LEU A 89 -5.58 11.20 6.30
N LYS A 90 -5.41 12.14 7.23
CA LYS A 90 -6.37 13.21 7.44
C LYS A 90 -6.45 14.12 6.21
N ASP A 91 -7.66 14.35 5.73
CA ASP A 91 -7.94 15.14 4.52
C ASP A 91 -7.18 14.62 3.28
N GLY A 92 -6.79 13.35 3.29
CA GLY A 92 -5.98 12.73 2.24
C GLY A 92 -6.75 12.41 0.96
N GLY A 93 -8.07 12.28 1.04
CA GLY A 93 -8.91 11.87 -0.08
C GLY A 93 -8.64 10.42 -0.48
N VAL A 94 -8.17 10.18 -1.70
CA VAL A 94 -7.79 8.83 -2.15
C VAL A 94 -6.42 8.47 -1.59
N ALA A 95 -6.37 7.38 -0.86
CA ALA A 95 -5.14 6.78 -0.37
C ALA A 95 -4.76 5.56 -1.24
N ILE A 96 -3.48 5.37 -1.43
CA ILE A 96 -2.90 4.21 -2.10
C ILE A 96 -1.90 3.60 -1.12
N MET A 97 -1.87 2.28 -1.05
CA MET A 97 -0.85 1.60 -0.25
C MET A 97 -0.30 0.41 -1.01
N SER A 98 0.90 0.02 -0.65
CA SER A 98 1.57 -1.15 -1.22
C SER A 98 2.56 -1.71 -0.21
N THR A 99 2.87 -2.97 -0.37
CA THR A 99 3.92 -3.67 0.37
C THR A 99 4.74 -4.45 -0.63
N GLY A 100 6.06 -4.42 -0.48
CA GLY A 100 6.98 -5.20 -1.30
C GLY A 100 8.04 -5.85 -0.45
N PHE A 101 8.56 -6.98 -0.93
CA PHE A 101 9.57 -7.78 -0.28
C PHE A 101 10.82 -7.88 -1.14
N GLY A 102 11.97 -7.92 -0.50
CA GLY A 102 13.26 -8.09 -1.17
C GLY A 102 14.26 -8.81 -0.29
N GLU A 103 15.06 -9.67 -0.90
CA GLU A 103 16.12 -10.40 -0.22
C GLU A 103 17.40 -10.46 -1.05
N GLY A 104 18.52 -10.72 -0.38
CA GLY A 104 19.84 -10.85 -1.00
C GLY A 104 20.39 -9.51 -1.51
N GLU A 105 21.15 -9.56 -2.58
CA GLU A 105 21.76 -8.37 -3.20
C GLU A 105 20.70 -7.43 -3.78
N SER A 106 20.87 -6.11 -3.57
CA SER A 106 19.90 -5.06 -3.99
C SER A 106 18.48 -5.30 -3.47
N ARG A 107 18.35 -5.81 -2.25
CA ARG A 107 17.06 -6.17 -1.64
C ARG A 107 16.11 -4.99 -1.52
N VAL A 108 16.63 -3.78 -1.28
CA VAL A 108 15.81 -2.56 -1.19
C VAL A 108 15.18 -2.22 -2.53
N THR A 109 15.98 -2.21 -3.59
CA THR A 109 15.48 -2.00 -4.96
C THR A 109 14.44 -3.06 -5.34
N LYS A 110 14.70 -4.34 -5.02
CA LYS A 110 13.74 -5.44 -5.26
C LYS A 110 12.43 -5.24 -4.49
N ALA A 111 12.49 -4.84 -3.22
CA ALA A 111 11.30 -4.57 -2.42
C ALA A 111 10.49 -3.38 -2.98
N ILE A 112 11.17 -2.33 -3.43
CA ILE A 112 10.52 -1.18 -4.08
C ILE A 112 9.84 -1.62 -5.38
N ASP A 113 10.52 -2.38 -6.22
CA ASP A 113 9.98 -2.88 -7.48
C ASP A 113 8.78 -3.80 -7.24
N ASP A 114 8.85 -4.70 -6.27
CA ASP A 114 7.74 -5.57 -5.87
C ASP A 114 6.55 -4.75 -5.38
N ALA A 115 6.79 -3.74 -4.52
CA ALA A 115 5.76 -2.82 -4.07
C ALA A 115 5.10 -2.07 -5.23
N LEU A 116 5.86 -1.61 -6.23
CA LEU A 116 5.33 -0.89 -7.39
C LEU A 116 4.46 -1.78 -8.32
N HIS A 117 4.68 -3.10 -8.28
CA HIS A 117 3.88 -4.07 -9.03
C HIS A 117 2.68 -4.62 -8.24
N SER A 118 2.46 -4.14 -7.02
CA SER A 118 1.36 -4.58 -6.17
C SER A 118 -0.02 -4.28 -6.78
N PRO A 119 -0.98 -5.20 -6.67
CA PRO A 119 -2.37 -4.98 -7.10
C PRO A 119 -3.05 -3.83 -6.36
N LEU A 120 -2.51 -3.40 -5.24
CA LEU A 120 -3.03 -2.28 -4.45
C LEU A 120 -2.73 -0.92 -5.10
N LEU A 121 -1.77 -0.83 -6.01
CA LEU A 121 -1.37 0.41 -6.70
C LEU A 121 -2.13 0.65 -8.02
N ASN A 122 -3.25 0.26 -8.22
CA ASN A 122 -4.24 0.52 -9.27
C ASN A 122 -3.82 1.53 -10.40
N ASN A 123 -2.65 1.35 -11.03
CA ASN A 123 -2.10 2.21 -12.10
C ASN A 123 -2.05 3.71 -11.82
N ASN A 124 -2.16 4.13 -10.58
CA ASN A 124 -2.07 5.54 -10.24
C ASN A 124 -0.62 6.02 -10.34
N ASP A 125 -0.47 7.24 -10.78
CA ASP A 125 0.83 7.92 -10.73
C ASP A 125 1.16 8.29 -9.29
N ILE A 126 1.83 7.37 -8.60
CA ILE A 126 2.21 7.53 -7.18
C ILE A 126 3.17 8.70 -6.98
N PHE A 127 3.97 9.04 -8.00
CA PHE A 127 4.97 10.11 -7.89
C PHE A 127 4.35 11.50 -7.78
N ASN A 128 3.07 11.65 -8.11
CA ASN A 128 2.29 12.86 -7.88
C ASN A 128 1.63 12.94 -6.50
N ALA A 129 1.88 11.98 -5.61
CA ALA A 129 1.37 12.01 -4.25
C ALA A 129 1.79 13.28 -3.50
N LYS A 130 0.87 13.82 -2.70
CA LYS A 130 1.14 15.00 -1.85
C LYS A 130 1.80 14.61 -0.53
N LYS A 131 1.45 13.42 -0.04
CA LYS A 131 1.93 12.87 1.22
C LYS A 131 2.32 11.42 1.01
N VAL A 132 3.44 11.01 1.54
CA VAL A 132 3.97 9.65 1.45
C VAL A 132 4.38 9.18 2.84
N MET A 133 3.95 7.98 3.20
CA MET A 133 4.45 7.27 4.36
C MET A 133 5.22 6.05 3.89
N LEU A 134 6.44 5.92 4.35
CA LEU A 134 7.32 4.79 4.05
C LEU A 134 7.68 4.09 5.35
N ASN A 135 7.40 2.80 5.45
CA ASN A 135 7.87 1.96 6.55
C ASN A 135 8.79 0.87 6.00
N VAL A 136 9.99 0.78 6.54
CA VAL A 136 10.97 -0.23 6.17
C VAL A 136 11.14 -1.20 7.32
N SER A 137 10.88 -2.49 7.08
CA SER A 137 11.07 -3.54 8.06
C SER A 137 12.20 -4.47 7.64
N PHE A 138 13.01 -4.90 8.59
CA PHE A 138 14.10 -5.85 8.38
C PHE A 138 14.24 -6.78 9.58
N CYS A 139 14.80 -7.97 9.39
CA CYS A 139 15.09 -8.88 10.49
C CYS A 139 16.45 -8.57 11.15
N GLU A 140 16.60 -8.96 12.42
CA GLU A 140 17.82 -8.78 13.20
C GLU A 140 19.06 -9.45 12.55
N SER A 141 18.85 -10.57 11.87
CA SER A 141 19.92 -11.29 11.17
C SER A 141 20.40 -10.60 9.89
N SER A 142 19.68 -9.59 9.42
CA SER A 142 19.95 -8.87 8.18
C SER A 142 19.58 -7.39 8.32
N GLU A 143 20.34 -6.69 9.17
CA GLU A 143 20.11 -5.27 9.44
C GLU A 143 20.23 -4.42 8.18
N LEU A 144 19.47 -3.32 8.15
CA LEU A 144 19.51 -2.35 7.06
C LEU A 144 20.81 -1.56 7.10
N MET A 145 21.55 -1.57 6.01
CA MET A 145 22.82 -0.87 5.88
C MET A 145 22.61 0.59 5.46
N MET A 146 23.51 1.47 5.91
CA MET A 146 23.45 2.90 5.52
C MET A 146 23.58 3.11 4.01
N GLU A 147 24.27 2.24 3.30
CA GLU A 147 24.36 2.29 1.84
C GLU A 147 23.00 2.02 1.17
N GLU A 148 22.20 1.14 1.76
CA GLU A 148 20.85 0.82 1.27
C GLU A 148 19.87 1.99 1.45
N MET A 149 20.14 2.89 2.40
CA MET A 149 19.37 4.14 2.55
C MET A 149 19.49 5.05 1.33
N ASN A 150 20.58 4.95 0.56
CA ASN A 150 20.73 5.71 -0.69
C ASN A 150 19.71 5.25 -1.75
N GLU A 151 19.40 3.94 -1.81
CA GLU A 151 18.39 3.41 -2.72
C GLU A 151 16.99 3.96 -2.38
N ILE A 152 16.69 4.02 -1.07
CA ILE A 152 15.44 4.62 -0.58
C ILE A 152 15.38 6.11 -0.94
N HIS A 153 16.48 6.83 -0.73
CA HIS A 153 16.56 8.26 -1.06
C HIS A 153 16.39 8.50 -2.57
N GLU A 154 17.03 7.69 -3.40
CA GLU A 154 16.86 7.75 -4.85
C GLU A 154 15.42 7.50 -5.28
N PHE A 155 14.76 6.52 -4.67
CA PHE A 155 13.34 6.28 -4.90
C PHE A 155 12.48 7.49 -4.51
N MET A 156 12.70 8.05 -3.32
CA MET A 156 11.95 9.21 -2.84
C MET A 156 12.16 10.46 -3.69
N SER A 157 13.33 10.60 -4.32
CA SER A 157 13.64 11.73 -5.21
C SER A 157 12.78 11.75 -6.49
N LYS A 158 12.14 10.63 -6.84
CA LYS A 158 11.22 10.53 -8.00
C LYS A 158 9.86 11.18 -7.73
N PHE A 159 9.53 11.43 -6.48
CA PHE A 159 8.27 12.09 -6.13
C PHE A 159 8.30 13.59 -6.46
N ARG A 160 7.11 14.15 -6.62
CA ARG A 160 6.96 15.56 -6.93
C ARG A 160 7.65 16.46 -5.89
N GLU A 161 8.09 17.61 -6.32
CA GLU A 161 8.64 18.63 -5.43
C GLU A 161 7.61 19.06 -4.38
N GLY A 162 8.04 19.18 -3.13
CA GLY A 162 7.18 19.55 -2.00
C GLY A 162 6.34 18.41 -1.42
N VAL A 163 6.62 17.14 -1.77
CA VAL A 163 5.98 15.98 -1.13
C VAL A 163 6.31 15.95 0.36
N GLU A 164 5.29 15.76 1.19
CA GLU A 164 5.46 15.52 2.63
C GLU A 164 5.76 14.03 2.84
N VAL A 165 6.94 13.74 3.37
CA VAL A 165 7.41 12.36 3.61
C VAL A 165 7.52 12.10 5.09
N ILE A 166 6.85 11.06 5.55
CA ILE A 166 7.03 10.48 6.89
C ILE A 166 7.57 9.07 6.71
N TRP A 167 8.63 8.73 7.42
CA TRP A 167 9.26 7.43 7.30
C TRP A 167 9.56 6.82 8.67
N GLY A 168 9.54 5.51 8.72
CA GLY A 168 9.87 4.74 9.90
C GLY A 168 10.67 3.50 9.55
N VAL A 169 11.37 2.98 10.55
CA VAL A 169 12.17 1.76 10.44
C VAL A 169 11.84 0.86 11.62
N ALA A 170 11.46 -0.37 11.33
CA ALA A 170 11.10 -1.36 12.33
C ALA A 170 11.91 -2.63 12.16
N MET A 171 12.19 -3.29 13.29
CA MET A 171 12.74 -4.64 13.29
C MET A 171 11.58 -5.63 13.36
N ASP A 172 11.56 -6.58 12.45
CA ASP A 172 10.57 -7.65 12.39
C ASP A 172 11.27 -9.00 12.20
N ASN A 173 11.32 -9.78 13.27
CA ASN A 173 11.98 -11.09 13.26
C ASN A 173 11.09 -12.19 12.66
N THR A 174 9.95 -11.85 12.08
CA THR A 174 9.11 -12.78 11.30
C THR A 174 9.44 -12.77 9.81
N LEU A 175 10.33 -11.88 9.38
CA LEU A 175 10.84 -11.76 8.02
C LEU A 175 11.96 -12.76 7.74
#